data_d2c9b395fa1007a2ab63a68c2dd77840
#
_entry.id   d2c9b395fa1007a2ab63a68c2dd77840
#
_cell.length_a   1.000
_cell.length_b   1.000
_cell.length_c   1.000
_cell.angle_alpha   90.00
_cell.angle_beta   90.00
_cell.angle_gamma   90.00
#
_symmetry.space_group_name_H-M   'P 1'
#
loop_
_entity.id
_entity.type
_entity.pdbx_description
1 polymer ?
#
loop_
_entity_poly.entity_id
_entity_poly.type
_entity_poly.pdbx_seq_one_letter_code
_entity_poly.pdbx_strand_id
1 'polypeptide(L)'
;MFATDIADFTRQDRDEETQSYLRHVLYGILREAFTACGIAWGDCVQQDCGDGALVILPPGMSPHTIIAPFPERLRHLIGRYNRFATPPARLQIRAALNIGPVYRDENGYSGEDINLLCRMLDARPLRRLLIDKDTDLALMISARVHDTIVLRHPTLADPASFRRVRTRVKRTRIDAWIHEPDSPPLGRPRAGVHIITATRAKGRKPACRQRASRGEQVSCRMTSAQLS
;
A
#
# COMPACT_ATOMS: atom_id res chain seq x y z
N MET A 1 -0.78 1.48 18.32
CA MET A 1 -1.05 2.83 17.76
C MET A 1 -0.72 2.84 16.29
N PHE A 2 -1.56 3.48 15.51
CA PHE A 2 -1.40 3.70 14.09
C PHE A 2 -1.48 5.20 13.83
N ALA A 3 -0.61 5.72 12.97
CA ALA A 3 -0.71 7.10 12.50
C ALA A 3 -0.54 7.13 10.99
N THR A 4 -1.17 8.09 10.36
CA THR A 4 -1.09 8.30 8.91
C THR A 4 -1.19 9.77 8.57
N ASP A 5 -0.62 10.13 7.42
CA ASP A 5 -0.80 11.44 6.79
C ASP A 5 -0.91 11.31 5.26
N ILE A 6 -1.47 12.32 4.64
CA ILE A 6 -1.57 12.43 3.18
C ILE A 6 -0.28 13.08 2.67
N ALA A 7 0.42 12.37 1.77
CA ALA A 7 1.63 12.91 1.16
C ALA A 7 1.28 14.13 0.29
N ASP A 8 2.15 15.16 0.37
CA ASP A 8 2.04 16.40 -0.39
C ASP A 8 0.64 17.05 -0.28
N PHE A 9 0.07 17.02 0.93
CA PHE A 9 -1.30 17.50 1.20
C PHE A 9 -1.52 18.95 0.72
N THR A 10 -0.55 19.83 0.94
CA THR A 10 -0.61 21.26 0.61
C THR A 10 0.07 21.62 -0.71
N ARG A 11 0.23 20.66 -1.65
CA ARG A 11 0.83 20.98 -2.94
C ARG A 11 -0.04 21.99 -3.72
N GLN A 12 0.58 22.76 -4.62
CA GLN A 12 -0.03 23.93 -5.27
C GLN A 12 -1.31 23.66 -6.09
N ASP A 13 -1.49 22.45 -6.60
CA ASP A 13 -2.67 22.03 -7.36
C ASP A 13 -3.81 21.48 -6.49
N ARG A 14 -3.70 21.60 -5.16
CA ARG A 14 -4.73 21.22 -4.18
C ARG A 14 -5.24 22.46 -3.46
N ASP A 15 -6.40 22.93 -3.87
CA ASP A 15 -7.14 23.96 -3.16
C ASP A 15 -7.77 23.45 -1.84
N GLU A 16 -8.40 24.32 -1.09
CA GLU A 16 -9.01 23.97 0.20
C GLU A 16 -10.14 22.95 0.04
N GLU A 17 -10.89 22.99 -1.06
CA GLU A 17 -11.96 22.04 -1.35
C GLU A 17 -11.39 20.64 -1.61
N THR A 18 -10.35 20.54 -2.42
CA THR A 18 -9.62 19.28 -2.68
C THR A 18 -9.01 18.73 -1.40
N GLN A 19 -8.40 19.58 -0.56
CA GLN A 19 -7.83 19.16 0.72
C GLN A 19 -8.93 18.62 1.67
N SER A 20 -10.05 19.33 1.78
CA SER A 20 -11.20 18.88 2.59
C SER A 20 -11.76 17.56 2.09
N TYR A 21 -11.90 17.41 0.79
CA TYR A 21 -12.36 16.18 0.14
C TYR A 21 -11.40 15.02 0.42
N LEU A 22 -10.08 15.21 0.27
CA LEU A 22 -9.08 14.18 0.54
C LEU A 22 -9.09 13.71 2.00
N ARG A 23 -9.30 14.63 2.94
CA ARG A 23 -9.49 14.26 4.35
C ARG A 23 -10.73 13.38 4.54
N HIS A 24 -11.85 13.75 3.94
CA HIS A 24 -13.08 12.95 4.00
C HIS A 24 -12.84 11.53 3.44
N VAL A 25 -12.18 11.44 2.30
CA VAL A 25 -11.82 10.15 1.67
C VAL A 25 -10.89 9.33 2.57
N LEU A 26 -9.85 9.94 3.14
CA LEU A 26 -8.92 9.27 4.06
C LEU A 26 -9.66 8.62 5.22
N TYR A 27 -10.52 9.37 5.92
CA TYR A 27 -11.28 8.84 7.05
C TYR A 27 -12.28 7.76 6.64
N GLY A 28 -12.89 7.87 5.46
CA GLY A 28 -13.73 6.84 4.88
C GLY A 28 -12.97 5.52 4.65
N ILE A 29 -11.81 5.61 4.01
CA ILE A 29 -10.92 4.48 3.74
C ILE A 29 -10.41 3.84 5.05
N LEU A 30 -9.97 4.65 6.02
CA LEU A 30 -9.53 4.13 7.32
C LEU A 30 -10.64 3.36 8.02
N ARG A 31 -11.84 3.94 8.10
CA ARG A 31 -13.00 3.28 8.71
C ARG A 31 -13.31 1.95 8.04
N GLU A 32 -13.34 1.91 6.70
CA GLU A 32 -13.58 0.67 5.95
C GLU A 32 -12.48 -0.36 6.20
N ALA A 33 -11.20 0.06 6.19
CA ALA A 33 -10.06 -0.83 6.41
C ALA A 33 -10.07 -1.45 7.81
N PHE A 34 -10.30 -0.64 8.85
CA PHE A 34 -10.38 -1.13 10.23
C PHE A 34 -11.56 -2.09 10.41
N THR A 35 -12.75 -1.71 9.93
CA THR A 35 -13.95 -2.55 10.04
C THR A 35 -13.78 -3.87 9.29
N ALA A 36 -13.19 -3.87 8.10
CA ALA A 36 -12.92 -5.08 7.34
C ALA A 36 -11.92 -6.03 8.01
N CYS A 37 -11.11 -5.51 8.92
CA CYS A 37 -10.19 -6.29 9.77
C CYS A 37 -10.80 -6.68 11.14
N GLY A 38 -12.10 -6.49 11.32
CA GLY A 38 -12.78 -6.80 12.59
C GLY A 38 -12.50 -5.82 13.73
N ILE A 39 -12.00 -4.62 13.40
CA ILE A 39 -11.73 -3.57 14.39
C ILE A 39 -12.86 -2.53 14.27
N ALA A 40 -13.70 -2.46 15.30
CA ALA A 40 -14.75 -1.45 15.32
C ALA A 40 -14.14 -0.04 15.40
N TRP A 41 -14.42 0.79 14.42
CA TRP A 41 -13.87 2.15 14.36
C TRP A 41 -14.24 2.99 15.58
N GLY A 42 -15.45 2.78 16.13
CA GLY A 42 -15.93 3.47 17.33
C GLY A 42 -15.20 3.08 18.62
N ASP A 43 -14.54 1.93 18.65
CA ASP A 43 -13.76 1.47 19.81
C ASP A 43 -12.34 2.05 19.82
N CYS A 44 -11.91 2.63 18.69
CA CYS A 44 -10.61 3.27 18.58
C CYS A 44 -10.69 4.73 19.02
N VAL A 45 -9.66 5.20 19.70
CA VAL A 45 -9.48 6.64 19.89
C VAL A 45 -8.90 7.23 18.63
N GLN A 46 -9.53 8.29 18.14
CA GLN A 46 -9.13 8.98 16.93
C GLN A 46 -8.77 10.41 17.26
N GLN A 47 -7.60 10.84 16.85
CA GLN A 47 -7.17 12.24 16.95
C GLN A 47 -6.85 12.75 15.54
N ASP A 48 -7.53 13.80 15.14
CA ASP A 48 -7.28 14.51 13.89
C ASP A 48 -5.93 15.24 13.95
N CYS A 49 -5.12 15.08 12.90
CA CYS A 49 -3.82 15.73 12.77
C CYS A 49 -3.76 16.70 11.58
N GLY A 50 -4.91 17.13 11.05
CA GLY A 50 -4.99 18.03 9.91
C GLY A 50 -4.92 17.28 8.59
N ASP A 51 -3.74 16.93 8.12
CA ASP A 51 -3.51 16.14 6.90
C ASP A 51 -3.55 14.62 7.15
N GLY A 52 -3.83 14.18 8.38
CA GLY A 52 -3.79 12.78 8.76
C GLY A 52 -4.56 12.46 10.02
N ALA A 53 -4.30 11.28 10.58
CA ALA A 53 -4.95 10.78 11.78
C ALA A 53 -3.99 9.98 12.66
N LEU A 54 -4.12 10.15 13.98
CA LEU A 54 -3.61 9.24 14.99
C LEU A 54 -4.76 8.35 15.47
N VAL A 55 -4.55 7.03 15.42
CA VAL A 55 -5.52 6.03 15.88
C VAL A 55 -4.89 5.19 16.98
N ILE A 56 -5.47 5.24 18.17
CA ILE A 56 -5.08 4.40 19.29
C ILE A 56 -6.08 3.26 19.37
N LEU A 57 -5.58 2.06 19.24
CA LEU A 57 -6.36 0.84 19.22
C LEU A 57 -6.78 0.44 20.64
N PRO A 58 -7.96 -0.16 20.85
CA PRO A 58 -8.40 -0.56 22.17
C PRO A 58 -7.42 -1.57 22.82
N PRO A 59 -7.29 -1.53 24.13
CA PRO A 59 -6.48 -2.50 24.86
C PRO A 59 -7.05 -3.92 24.68
N GLY A 60 -6.16 -4.93 24.66
CA GLY A 60 -6.55 -6.32 24.50
C GLY A 60 -6.79 -6.78 23.07
N MET A 61 -6.75 -5.90 22.08
CA MET A 61 -6.83 -6.29 20.69
C MET A 61 -5.56 -7.03 20.24
N SER A 62 -5.75 -8.08 19.45
CA SER A 62 -4.63 -8.80 18.88
C SER A 62 -3.85 -7.91 17.91
N PRO A 63 -2.55 -7.65 18.15
CA PRO A 63 -1.75 -6.83 17.24
C PRO A 63 -1.56 -7.47 15.86
N HIS A 64 -1.86 -8.75 15.70
CA HIS A 64 -1.77 -9.45 14.41
C HIS A 64 -2.74 -8.88 13.38
N THR A 65 -3.91 -8.45 13.81
CA THR A 65 -4.94 -7.88 12.94
C THR A 65 -4.45 -6.64 12.19
N ILE A 66 -3.64 -5.79 12.86
CA ILE A 66 -3.15 -4.54 12.26
C ILE A 66 -1.86 -4.74 11.45
N ILE A 67 -1.17 -5.88 11.61
CA ILE A 67 0.11 -6.15 10.92
C ILE A 67 -0.12 -6.90 9.61
N ALA A 68 -1.01 -7.89 9.59
CA ALA A 68 -1.17 -8.77 8.44
C ALA A 68 -2.28 -8.31 7.47
N PRO A 69 -3.58 -8.36 7.82
CA PRO A 69 -4.62 -8.05 6.85
C PRO A 69 -4.81 -6.55 6.61
N PHE A 70 -4.54 -5.70 7.62
CA PHE A 70 -4.84 -4.28 7.53
C PHE A 70 -4.02 -3.52 6.47
N PRO A 71 -2.67 -3.67 6.35
CA PRO A 71 -1.90 -2.96 5.33
C PRO A 71 -2.34 -3.32 3.91
N GLU A 72 -2.63 -4.58 3.65
CA GLU A 72 -3.11 -5.04 2.34
C GLU A 72 -4.50 -4.49 2.04
N ARG A 73 -5.38 -4.50 3.03
CA ARG A 73 -6.72 -3.94 2.88
C ARG A 73 -6.67 -2.45 2.61
N LEU A 74 -5.83 -1.73 3.36
CA LEU A 74 -5.63 -0.29 3.19
C LEU A 74 -5.10 0.03 1.79
N ARG A 75 -4.07 -0.68 1.32
CA ARG A 75 -3.52 -0.54 -0.04
C ARG A 75 -4.58 -0.78 -1.10
N HIS A 76 -5.37 -1.85 -0.97
CA HIS A 76 -6.44 -2.16 -1.90
C HIS A 76 -7.47 -1.03 -1.99
N LEU A 77 -7.90 -0.48 -0.84
CA LEU A 77 -8.89 0.59 -0.79
C LEU A 77 -8.39 1.89 -1.41
N ILE A 78 -7.13 2.25 -1.13
CA ILE A 78 -6.50 3.42 -1.76
C ILE A 78 -6.39 3.23 -3.27
N GLY A 79 -5.91 2.07 -3.73
CA GLY A 79 -5.80 1.78 -5.16
C GLY A 79 -7.16 1.77 -5.87
N ARG A 80 -8.21 1.26 -5.21
CA ARG A 80 -9.58 1.31 -5.73
C ARG A 80 -10.06 2.75 -5.91
N TYR A 81 -9.83 3.61 -4.92
CA TYR A 81 -10.14 5.03 -4.99
C TYR A 81 -9.33 5.73 -6.09
N ASN A 82 -8.02 5.54 -6.11
CA ASN A 82 -7.11 6.22 -7.04
C ASN A 82 -7.36 5.88 -8.51
N ARG A 83 -7.98 4.73 -8.80
CA ARG A 83 -8.34 4.35 -10.19
C ARG A 83 -9.22 5.38 -10.88
N PHE A 84 -10.03 6.10 -10.13
CA PHE A 84 -10.98 7.09 -10.65
C PHE A 84 -10.66 8.52 -10.21
N ALA A 85 -9.62 8.71 -9.39
CA ALA A 85 -9.24 10.03 -8.89
C ALA A 85 -8.55 10.87 -9.97
N THR A 86 -8.88 12.14 -10.02
CA THR A 86 -8.12 13.12 -10.81
C THR A 86 -6.72 13.32 -10.20
N PRO A 87 -5.73 13.81 -10.96
CA PRO A 87 -4.38 14.01 -10.44
C PRO A 87 -4.30 14.83 -9.13
N PRO A 88 -5.03 15.94 -8.94
CA PRO A 88 -5.04 16.64 -7.65
C PRO A 88 -5.65 15.83 -6.51
N ALA A 89 -6.66 15.02 -6.81
CA ALA A 89 -7.37 14.21 -5.83
C ALA A 89 -6.72 12.83 -5.59
N ARG A 90 -5.65 12.47 -6.28
CA ARG A 90 -4.94 11.20 -6.03
C ARG A 90 -4.43 11.15 -4.59
N LEU A 91 -4.73 10.06 -3.89
CA LEU A 91 -4.40 9.85 -2.50
C LEU A 91 -3.14 8.99 -2.38
N GLN A 92 -2.09 9.53 -1.81
CA GLN A 92 -0.92 8.76 -1.37
C GLN A 92 -0.75 8.96 0.13
N ILE A 93 -0.54 7.88 0.86
CA ILE A 93 -0.48 7.91 2.33
C ILE A 93 0.85 7.39 2.83
N ARG A 94 1.41 8.10 3.80
CA ARG A 94 2.41 7.57 4.71
C ARG A 94 1.71 7.03 5.95
N ALA A 95 2.13 5.89 6.42
CA ALA A 95 1.57 5.25 7.61
C ALA A 95 2.67 4.72 8.51
N ALA A 96 2.42 4.73 9.82
CA ALA A 96 3.33 4.20 10.80
C ALA A 96 2.59 3.38 11.86
N LEU A 97 3.24 2.32 12.37
CA LEU A 97 2.74 1.49 13.47
C LEU A 97 3.76 1.43 14.59
N ASN A 98 3.31 1.65 15.82
CA ASN A 98 4.11 1.48 17.03
C ASN A 98 3.28 0.86 18.15
N ILE A 99 3.97 0.22 19.09
CA ILE A 99 3.40 -0.33 20.33
C ILE A 99 4.16 0.29 21.50
N GLY A 100 3.43 0.80 22.47
CA GLY A 100 4.00 1.33 23.70
C GLY A 100 2.97 2.02 24.57
N PRO A 101 3.36 2.49 25.76
CA PRO A 101 2.50 3.22 26.65
C PRO A 101 2.01 4.52 26.05
N VAL A 102 0.77 4.86 26.38
CA VAL A 102 0.11 6.10 26.00
C VAL A 102 -0.44 6.73 27.26
N TYR A 103 -0.17 7.99 27.46
CA TYR A 103 -0.69 8.78 28.58
C TYR A 103 -1.86 9.61 28.11
N ARG A 104 -2.89 9.68 28.93
CA ARG A 104 -4.06 10.52 28.67
C ARG A 104 -4.16 11.59 29.74
N ASP A 105 -4.35 12.82 29.32
CA ASP A 105 -4.66 13.95 30.16
C ASP A 105 -5.88 14.74 29.64
N GLU A 106 -6.14 15.89 30.19
CA GLU A 106 -7.24 16.77 29.77
C GLU A 106 -7.08 17.33 28.36
N ASN A 107 -5.85 17.37 27.83
CA ASN A 107 -5.51 17.90 26.51
C ASN A 107 -5.45 16.80 25.43
N GLY A 108 -5.63 15.51 25.81
CA GLY A 108 -5.65 14.39 24.87
C GLY A 108 -4.65 13.28 25.21
N TYR A 109 -3.93 12.83 24.19
CA TYR A 109 -3.00 11.70 24.32
C TYR A 109 -1.56 12.14 24.04
N SER A 110 -0.65 11.70 24.89
CA SER A 110 0.76 12.05 24.84
C SER A 110 1.66 10.85 25.18
N GLY A 111 2.95 10.98 24.95
CA GLY A 111 3.95 9.98 25.31
C GLY A 111 5.09 9.87 24.29
N GLU A 112 6.19 9.27 24.75
CA GLU A 112 7.38 9.07 23.88
C GLU A 112 7.07 8.18 22.68
N ASP A 113 6.21 7.17 22.86
CA ASP A 113 5.83 6.24 21.79
C ASP A 113 4.91 6.90 20.75
N ILE A 114 4.07 7.85 21.11
CA ILE A 114 3.33 8.70 20.17
C ILE A 114 4.30 9.62 19.41
N ASN A 115 5.22 10.25 20.12
CA ASN A 115 6.24 11.11 19.51
C ASN A 115 7.13 10.31 18.52
N LEU A 116 7.49 9.08 18.86
CA LEU A 116 8.22 8.18 17.95
C LEU A 116 7.40 7.89 16.70
N LEU A 117 6.12 7.55 16.87
CA LEU A 117 5.19 7.26 15.78
C LEU A 117 5.08 8.44 14.79
N CYS A 118 4.88 9.65 15.29
CA CYS A 118 4.84 10.87 14.46
C CYS A 118 6.17 11.12 13.73
N ARG A 119 7.30 10.88 14.40
CA ARG A 119 8.63 11.02 13.77
C ARG A 119 8.89 9.95 12.72
N MET A 120 8.28 8.76 12.84
CA MET A 120 8.35 7.73 11.81
C MET A 120 7.65 8.17 10.52
N LEU A 121 6.51 8.88 10.61
CA LEU A 121 5.84 9.47 9.45
C LEU A 121 6.74 10.48 8.73
N ASP A 122 7.50 11.28 9.48
CA ASP A 122 8.43 12.29 8.95
C ASP A 122 9.73 11.71 8.38
N ALA A 123 9.97 10.42 8.51
CA ALA A 123 11.23 9.80 8.15
C ALA A 123 11.49 9.83 6.63
N ARG A 124 12.68 10.31 6.22
CA ARG A 124 13.07 10.37 4.80
C ARG A 124 12.91 9.04 4.05
N PRO A 125 13.26 7.87 4.62
CA PRO A 125 13.05 6.59 3.93
C PRO A 125 11.59 6.33 3.58
N LEU A 126 10.65 6.72 4.45
CA LEU A 126 9.21 6.54 4.21
C LEU A 126 8.72 7.46 3.07
N ARG A 127 9.16 8.72 3.07
CA ARG A 127 8.85 9.66 1.97
C ARG A 127 9.39 9.18 0.63
N ARG A 128 10.63 8.68 0.60
CA ARG A 128 11.26 8.16 -0.61
C ARG A 128 10.53 6.95 -1.18
N LEU A 129 9.98 6.09 -0.33
CA LEU A 129 9.28 4.89 -0.77
C LEU A 129 8.10 5.22 -1.69
N LEU A 130 7.33 6.27 -1.40
CA LEU A 130 6.22 6.71 -2.26
C LEU A 130 6.71 7.12 -3.66
N ILE A 131 7.86 7.80 -3.72
CA ILE A 131 8.44 8.30 -4.98
C ILE A 131 9.11 7.16 -5.74
N ASP A 132 10.01 6.41 -5.07
CA ASP A 132 10.87 5.44 -5.74
C ASP A 132 10.12 4.20 -6.24
N LYS A 133 8.99 3.86 -5.60
CA LYS A 133 8.18 2.67 -5.90
C LYS A 133 6.84 2.99 -6.58
N ASP A 134 6.54 4.28 -6.80
CA ASP A 134 5.23 4.73 -7.30
C ASP A 134 4.04 4.02 -6.59
N THR A 135 4.18 3.88 -5.27
CA THR A 135 3.17 3.23 -4.44
C THR A 135 2.22 4.26 -3.84
N ASP A 136 0.98 3.87 -3.62
CA ASP A 136 -0.02 4.72 -2.97
C ASP A 136 0.01 4.61 -1.43
N LEU A 137 0.73 3.62 -0.89
CA LEU A 137 0.89 3.42 0.56
C LEU A 137 2.35 3.11 0.91
N ALA A 138 2.95 3.96 1.74
CA ALA A 138 4.21 3.69 2.41
C ALA A 138 3.98 3.40 3.88
N LEU A 139 4.34 2.20 4.36
CA LEU A 139 4.16 1.78 5.75
C LEU A 139 5.51 1.54 6.44
N MET A 140 5.64 2.10 7.64
CA MET A 140 6.78 1.86 8.54
C MET A 140 6.28 1.29 9.87
N ILE A 141 6.95 0.27 10.37
CA ILE A 141 6.70 -0.28 11.70
C ILE A 141 7.93 -0.07 12.59
N SER A 142 7.72 0.15 13.89
CA SER A 142 8.83 0.28 14.84
C SER A 142 9.57 -1.04 15.00
N ALA A 143 10.84 -0.98 15.46
CA ALA A 143 11.59 -2.18 15.79
C ALA A 143 10.84 -3.04 16.83
N ARG A 144 10.20 -2.42 17.82
CA ARG A 144 9.38 -3.13 18.80
C ARG A 144 8.26 -3.93 18.13
N VAL A 145 7.52 -3.36 17.20
CA VAL A 145 6.46 -4.05 16.44
C VAL A 145 7.05 -5.22 15.64
N HIS A 146 8.15 -4.98 14.93
CA HIS A 146 8.82 -6.01 14.14
C HIS A 146 9.28 -7.19 15.03
N ASP A 147 10.00 -6.91 16.11
CA ASP A 147 10.63 -7.94 16.94
C ASP A 147 9.62 -8.74 17.77
N THR A 148 8.53 -8.08 18.20
CA THR A 148 7.53 -8.73 19.07
C THR A 148 6.38 -9.38 18.32
N ILE A 149 6.12 -8.99 17.05
CA ILE A 149 4.98 -9.51 16.29
C ILE A 149 5.45 -10.20 15.01
N VAL A 150 6.13 -9.48 14.11
CA VAL A 150 6.49 -10.03 12.79
C VAL A 150 7.42 -11.23 12.94
N LEU A 151 8.51 -11.10 13.69
CA LEU A 151 9.47 -12.21 13.90
C LEU A 151 8.89 -13.39 14.65
N ARG A 152 7.93 -13.15 15.55
CA ARG A 152 7.33 -14.23 16.35
C ARG A 152 6.19 -14.96 15.63
N HIS A 153 5.64 -14.35 14.59
CA HIS A 153 4.49 -14.90 13.85
C HIS A 153 4.71 -14.83 12.34
N PRO A 154 5.75 -15.50 11.80
CA PRO A 154 6.12 -15.41 10.38
C PRO A 154 5.05 -15.96 9.42
N THR A 155 4.10 -16.73 9.94
CA THR A 155 2.95 -17.23 9.16
C THR A 155 1.89 -16.17 8.93
N LEU A 156 1.88 -15.09 9.72
CA LEU A 156 0.91 -13.99 9.61
C LEU A 156 1.44 -12.84 8.79
N ALA A 157 2.72 -12.56 8.91
CA ALA A 157 3.40 -11.53 8.13
C ALA A 157 4.82 -12.01 7.80
N ASP A 158 5.13 -12.15 6.52
CA ASP A 158 6.46 -12.59 6.09
C ASP A 158 7.52 -11.57 6.51
N PRO A 159 8.48 -11.93 7.39
CA PRO A 159 9.55 -11.01 7.78
C PRO A 159 10.38 -10.51 6.58
N ALA A 160 10.44 -11.27 5.48
CA ALA A 160 11.17 -10.87 4.28
C ALA A 160 10.51 -9.71 3.53
N SER A 161 9.23 -9.44 3.79
CA SER A 161 8.54 -8.28 3.25
C SER A 161 8.87 -6.97 3.98
N PHE A 162 9.73 -7.02 5.00
CA PHE A 162 10.14 -5.85 5.77
C PHE A 162 11.63 -5.57 5.61
N ARG A 163 11.97 -4.36 5.22
CA ARG A 163 13.36 -3.89 5.11
C ARG A 163 13.71 -2.95 6.27
N ARG A 164 14.77 -3.29 7.01
CA ARG A 164 15.26 -2.46 8.12
C ARG A 164 15.78 -1.12 7.62
N VAL A 165 15.41 -0.07 8.32
CA VAL A 165 15.92 1.30 8.10
C VAL A 165 16.38 1.91 9.41
N ARG A 166 17.52 2.59 9.36
CA ARG A 166 18.05 3.40 10.44
C ARG A 166 18.15 4.83 9.95
N THR A 167 17.48 5.72 10.63
CA THR A 167 17.44 7.13 10.24
C THR A 167 17.40 8.03 11.46
N ARG A 168 17.43 9.33 11.23
CA ARG A 168 17.33 10.33 12.28
C ARG A 168 16.34 11.39 11.85
N VAL A 169 15.39 11.69 12.74
CA VAL A 169 14.43 12.78 12.57
C VAL A 169 14.61 13.74 13.75
N LYS A 170 14.97 14.98 13.47
CA LYS A 170 15.39 15.94 14.49
C LYS A 170 16.52 15.36 15.36
N ARG A 171 16.29 15.19 16.66
CA ARG A 171 17.27 14.60 17.60
C ARG A 171 17.04 13.09 17.85
N THR A 172 15.97 12.50 17.32
CA THR A 172 15.59 11.10 17.56
C THR A 172 16.21 10.18 16.53
N ARG A 173 16.93 9.16 17.00
CA ARG A 173 17.34 8.02 16.18
C ARG A 173 16.14 7.08 16.05
N ILE A 174 15.85 6.68 14.82
CA ILE A 174 14.77 5.74 14.49
C ILE A 174 15.40 4.48 13.96
N ASP A 175 15.13 3.36 14.60
CA ASP A 175 15.37 2.01 14.11
C ASP A 175 14.00 1.40 13.83
N ALA A 176 13.70 1.15 12.58
CA ALA A 176 12.36 0.79 12.12
C ALA A 176 12.44 -0.09 10.87
N TRP A 177 11.30 -0.56 10.41
CA TRP A 177 11.19 -1.42 9.26
C TRP A 177 10.14 -0.88 8.29
N ILE A 178 10.46 -0.85 7.01
CA ILE A 178 9.55 -0.46 5.94
C ILE A 178 8.94 -1.72 5.34
N HIS A 179 7.63 -1.72 5.15
CA HIS A 179 6.90 -2.79 4.49
C HIS A 179 7.04 -2.66 2.97
N GLU A 180 7.66 -3.65 2.35
CA GLU A 180 7.85 -3.77 0.90
C GLU A 180 7.37 -5.17 0.47
N PRO A 181 6.06 -5.37 0.27
CA PRO A 181 5.47 -6.70 0.05
C PRO A 181 6.00 -7.41 -1.20
N ASP A 182 6.46 -6.65 -2.20
CA ASP A 182 7.00 -7.19 -3.45
C ASP A 182 8.52 -7.42 -3.41
N SER A 183 9.15 -7.25 -2.24
CA SER A 183 10.59 -7.52 -2.10
C SER A 183 10.84 -9.02 -2.12
N PRO A 184 11.76 -9.52 -2.98
CA PRO A 184 12.11 -10.93 -2.97
C PRO A 184 12.68 -11.31 -1.61
N PRO A 185 12.38 -12.52 -1.08
CA PRO A 185 12.87 -12.95 0.21
C PRO A 185 14.41 -12.88 0.26
N LEU A 186 14.92 -12.38 1.39
CA LEU A 186 16.36 -12.29 1.64
C LEU A 186 16.97 -13.69 1.49
N GLY A 187 17.80 -13.90 0.44
CA GLY A 187 18.51 -15.15 0.21
C GLY A 187 18.13 -15.93 -1.04
N ARG A 188 17.14 -15.49 -1.83
CA ARG A 188 16.96 -16.04 -3.19
C ARG A 188 17.74 -15.18 -4.19
N PRO A 189 18.66 -15.77 -5.01
CA PRO A 189 19.30 -15.05 -6.10
C PRO A 189 18.17 -14.54 -7.02
N ARG A 190 18.26 -13.27 -7.43
CA ARG A 190 17.38 -12.73 -8.47
C ARG A 190 17.44 -13.67 -9.65
N ALA A 191 16.32 -14.32 -9.95
CA ALA A 191 16.18 -15.04 -11.20
C ALA A 191 16.42 -14.01 -12.30
N GLY A 192 17.54 -14.18 -13.03
CA GLY A 192 17.88 -13.30 -14.12
C GLY A 192 16.74 -13.33 -15.12
N VAL A 193 16.22 -12.16 -15.45
CA VAL A 193 15.33 -12.00 -16.60
C VAL A 193 16.21 -12.33 -17.81
N HIS A 194 16.17 -13.58 -18.25
CA HIS A 194 16.71 -13.95 -19.56
C HIS A 194 15.77 -13.32 -20.60
N ILE A 195 16.14 -12.17 -21.09
CA ILE A 195 15.58 -11.63 -22.32
C ILE A 195 16.06 -12.61 -23.42
N ILE A 196 15.16 -13.50 -23.82
CA ILE A 196 15.38 -14.32 -25.02
C ILE A 196 15.21 -13.34 -26.18
N THR A 197 16.33 -12.77 -26.62
CA THR A 197 16.42 -12.09 -27.92
C THR A 197 16.24 -13.18 -28.98
N ALA A 198 15.03 -13.22 -29.55
CA ALA A 198 14.75 -14.05 -30.73
C ALA A 198 15.63 -13.50 -31.88
N THR A 199 16.74 -14.17 -32.13
CA THR A 199 17.57 -13.91 -33.30
C THR A 199 16.76 -14.33 -34.52
N ARG A 200 16.40 -13.36 -35.34
CA ARG A 200 15.69 -13.51 -36.59
C ARG A 200 16.57 -14.29 -37.54
N ALA A 201 16.38 -15.60 -37.63
CA ALA A 201 17.01 -16.44 -38.59
C ALA A 201 16.52 -16.06 -40.01
N LYS A 202 17.45 -15.60 -40.85
CA LYS A 202 17.22 -15.44 -42.28
C LYS A 202 17.05 -16.84 -42.89
N GLY A 203 15.82 -17.28 -43.02
CA GLY A 203 15.47 -18.52 -43.68
C GLY A 203 15.16 -18.29 -45.15
N ARG A 204 15.82 -19.07 -45.99
CA ARG A 204 15.69 -19.21 -47.45
C ARG A 204 14.25 -19.49 -47.85
N LYS A 205 13.81 -18.84 -48.95
CA LYS A 205 12.58 -19.19 -49.69
C LYS A 205 12.67 -20.59 -50.26
N PRO A 206 11.66 -21.46 -50.14
CA PRO A 206 11.47 -22.60 -51.06
C PRO A 206 10.52 -22.19 -52.18
N ALA A 207 10.82 -22.74 -53.35
CA ALA A 207 10.17 -22.48 -54.61
C ALA A 207 8.74 -23.03 -54.68
N CYS A 208 7.93 -22.26 -55.37
CA CYS A 208 6.57 -22.57 -55.77
C CYS A 208 6.51 -23.84 -56.69
N ARG A 209 5.71 -24.86 -56.33
CA ARG A 209 5.14 -25.80 -57.28
C ARG A 209 3.63 -25.80 -57.13
N GLN A 210 3.00 -25.31 -58.18
CA GLN A 210 1.56 -25.42 -58.39
C GLN A 210 1.12 -26.89 -58.54
N ARG A 211 0.05 -27.26 -57.89
CA ARG A 211 -0.91 -28.26 -58.40
C ARG A 211 -2.32 -27.87 -57.99
N ALA A 212 -3.13 -27.69 -59.00
CA ALA A 212 -4.55 -27.46 -58.92
C ALA A 212 -5.30 -28.76 -58.62
N SER A 213 -6.37 -28.71 -57.84
CA SER A 213 -7.63 -29.43 -58.11
C SER A 213 -8.73 -29.00 -57.08
N ARG A 214 -9.79 -28.48 -57.70
CA ARG A 214 -11.24 -28.67 -57.41
C ARG A 214 -11.69 -28.76 -55.94
N GLY A 215 -12.48 -27.78 -55.47
CA GLY A 215 -13.95 -27.78 -55.61
C GLY A 215 -14.57 -28.14 -54.29
N GLU A 216 -15.20 -27.15 -53.66
CA GLU A 216 -16.56 -27.29 -53.19
C GLU A 216 -16.98 -26.03 -52.41
N GLN A 217 -18.01 -25.40 -52.91
CA GLN A 217 -18.77 -24.32 -52.25
C GLN A 217 -19.67 -24.97 -51.21
N VAL A 218 -19.67 -24.39 -50.00
CA VAL A 218 -20.82 -24.54 -49.11
C VAL A 218 -21.17 -23.16 -48.58
N SER A 219 -22.29 -22.67 -49.04
CA SER A 219 -23.07 -21.53 -48.55
C SER A 219 -23.57 -21.83 -47.14
N CYS A 220 -23.47 -20.88 -46.24
CA CYS A 220 -24.35 -20.86 -45.09
C CYS A 220 -24.87 -19.47 -44.84
N ARG A 221 -26.18 -19.42 -44.92
CA ARG A 221 -27.05 -18.24 -44.81
C ARG A 221 -27.06 -17.62 -43.40
N MET A 222 -27.14 -16.32 -43.38
CA MET A 222 -27.62 -15.54 -42.26
C MET A 222 -29.12 -15.82 -42.02
N THR A 223 -29.50 -15.92 -40.79
CA THR A 223 -30.90 -15.70 -40.37
C THR A 223 -30.92 -14.82 -39.13
N SER A 224 -31.53 -13.65 -39.33
CA SER A 224 -32.01 -12.74 -38.29
C SER A 224 -33.37 -13.21 -37.77
N ALA A 225 -33.61 -13.06 -36.46
CA ALA A 225 -34.92 -12.82 -35.84
C ALA A 225 -34.62 -12.44 -34.37
N GLN A 226 -34.83 -11.23 -33.89
CA GLN A 226 -36.07 -10.52 -33.55
C GLN A 226 -36.73 -11.02 -32.25
N LEU A 227 -36.67 -10.12 -31.23
CA LEU A 227 -37.77 -9.62 -30.38
C LEU A 227 -38.48 -10.62 -29.42
N SER A 228 -38.30 -10.46 -28.16
CA SER A 228 -39.27 -9.92 -27.19
C SER A 228 -38.59 -9.61 -25.87
#